data_747a38d509315612d14350e04868bdb7
#
_entry.id   747a38d509315612d14350e04868bdb7
#
_cell.length_a   1.000
_cell.length_b   1.000
_cell.length_c   1.000
_cell.angle_alpha   90.00
_cell.angle_beta   90.00
_cell.angle_gamma   90.00
#
_symmetry.space_group_name_H-M   'P 1'
#
loop_
_entity.id
_entity.type
_entity.pdbx_description
1 polymer ?
#
loop_
_entity_poly.entity_id
_entity_poly.type
_entity_poly.pdbx_seq_one_letter_code
_entity_poly.pdbx_strand_id
1 'polypeptide(L)'
;MKFINKHKVGIIAGIVIIVIGVLTYFALKSMFIIGNDKGKYGNRLDGIENVQIADEEVSKLVKEMEEIKDIKSVKYNLQGRLIYIIMEVANDTALEVSKGYANKILSYFTAEQKEYYDIQVLIKSDSEESEVYPIIGAKHKTSTAFIWTENKKKETK
;
A
#
# COMPACT_ATOMS: atom_id res chain seq x y z
N MET A 1 -39.78 55.76 -0.23
CA MET A 1 -38.44 56.19 0.24
C MET A 1 -38.27 56.43 1.74
N LYS A 2 -39.32 56.84 2.51
CA LYS A 2 -39.17 57.04 3.97
C LYS A 2 -38.89 55.78 4.80
N PHE A 3 -39.32 54.60 4.38
CA PHE A 3 -39.12 53.33 5.08
C PHE A 3 -37.63 52.92 5.10
N ILE A 4 -36.95 53.06 3.95
CA ILE A 4 -35.52 52.69 3.79
C ILE A 4 -34.61 53.56 4.68
N ASN A 5 -34.95 54.84 4.85
CA ASN A 5 -34.16 55.75 5.68
C ASN A 5 -34.28 55.44 7.19
N LYS A 6 -35.44 54.94 7.65
CA LYS A 6 -35.70 54.59 9.06
C LYS A 6 -34.99 53.29 9.48
N HIS A 7 -34.73 52.41 8.54
CA HIS A 7 -34.16 51.07 8.80
C HIS A 7 -32.79 50.85 8.14
N LYS A 8 -32.09 51.92 7.68
CA LYS A 8 -30.79 51.84 6.98
C LYS A 8 -29.79 50.94 7.72
N VAL A 9 -29.64 51.11 9.02
CA VAL A 9 -28.69 50.36 9.83
C VAL A 9 -29.03 48.87 9.85
N GLY A 10 -30.33 48.52 10.00
CA GLY A 10 -30.77 47.12 10.00
C GLY A 10 -30.57 46.44 8.63
N ILE A 11 -30.83 47.18 7.52
CA ILE A 11 -30.63 46.66 6.15
C ILE A 11 -29.14 46.44 5.89
N ILE A 12 -28.28 47.38 6.25
CA ILE A 12 -26.81 47.26 6.10
C ILE A 12 -26.30 46.07 6.92
N ALA A 13 -26.73 45.94 8.18
CA ALA A 13 -26.35 44.82 9.04
C ALA A 13 -26.78 43.47 8.45
N GLY A 14 -27.99 43.39 7.90
CA GLY A 14 -28.51 42.19 7.23
C GLY A 14 -27.64 41.79 6.01
N ILE A 15 -27.30 42.79 5.17
CA ILE A 15 -26.41 42.55 4.00
C ILE A 15 -25.04 42.05 4.44
N VAL A 16 -24.44 42.65 5.48
CA VAL A 16 -23.11 42.24 6.00
C VAL A 16 -23.16 40.82 6.52
N ILE A 17 -24.21 40.44 7.25
CA ILE A 17 -24.37 39.05 7.75
C ILE A 17 -24.48 38.06 6.58
N ILE A 18 -25.21 38.38 5.52
CA ILE A 18 -25.34 37.52 4.34
C ILE A 18 -23.98 37.38 3.65
N VAL A 19 -23.25 38.46 3.45
CA VAL A 19 -21.93 38.44 2.83
C VAL A 19 -20.94 37.58 3.64
N ILE A 20 -20.92 37.74 4.97
CA ILE A 20 -20.08 36.93 5.85
C ILE A 20 -20.49 35.45 5.73
N GLY A 21 -21.78 35.13 5.74
CA GLY A 21 -22.28 33.76 5.57
C GLY A 21 -21.85 33.12 4.26
N VAL A 22 -21.94 33.85 3.16
CA VAL A 22 -21.51 33.38 1.83
C VAL A 22 -19.98 33.17 1.80
N LEU A 23 -19.21 34.11 2.32
CA LEU A 23 -17.74 33.96 2.38
C LEU A 23 -17.33 32.76 3.26
N THR A 24 -17.96 32.57 4.39
CA THR A 24 -17.73 31.42 5.27
C THR A 24 -18.09 30.12 4.58
N TYR A 25 -19.21 30.06 3.86
CA TYR A 25 -19.60 28.88 3.08
C TYR A 25 -18.56 28.53 2.01
N PHE A 26 -18.10 29.54 1.24
CA PHE A 26 -17.07 29.31 0.22
C PHE A 26 -15.72 28.90 0.83
N ALA A 27 -15.34 29.48 1.98
CA ALA A 27 -14.12 29.12 2.69
C ALA A 27 -14.17 27.65 3.18
N LEU A 28 -15.27 27.25 3.81
CA LEU A 28 -15.48 25.87 4.23
C LEU A 28 -15.50 24.91 3.03
N LYS A 29 -16.24 25.24 1.99
CA LYS A 29 -16.28 24.43 0.76
C LYS A 29 -14.90 24.29 0.14
N SER A 30 -14.10 25.35 0.09
CA SER A 30 -12.72 25.32 -0.39
C SER A 30 -11.84 24.41 0.48
N MET A 31 -11.95 24.47 1.81
CA MET A 31 -11.22 23.55 2.70
C MET A 31 -11.59 22.08 2.49
N PHE A 32 -12.87 21.80 2.29
CA PHE A 32 -13.34 20.40 2.05
C PHE A 32 -13.00 19.92 0.64
N ILE A 33 -13.01 20.78 -0.40
CA ILE A 33 -12.66 20.38 -1.77
C ILE A 33 -11.15 20.22 -1.92
N ILE A 34 -10.34 21.12 -1.32
CA ILE A 34 -8.87 21.02 -1.35
C ILE A 34 -8.38 19.81 -0.55
N GLY A 35 -9.15 19.35 0.45
CA GLY A 35 -8.82 18.16 1.23
C GLY A 35 -9.17 16.82 0.55
N ASN A 36 -10.02 16.81 -0.49
CA ASN A 36 -10.51 15.58 -1.10
C ASN A 36 -9.73 15.11 -2.35
N ASP A 37 -9.01 16.00 -3.03
CA ASP A 37 -8.31 15.65 -4.27
C ASP A 37 -6.86 15.17 -4.09
N LYS A 38 -6.32 15.31 -2.88
CA LYS A 38 -5.00 14.74 -2.55
C LYS A 38 -5.17 13.80 -1.37
N GLY A 39 -5.50 12.56 -1.66
CA GLY A 39 -5.50 11.51 -0.67
C GLY A 39 -4.20 11.54 0.15
N LYS A 40 -4.20 10.95 1.34
CA LYS A 40 -3.08 10.87 2.29
C LYS A 40 -1.72 10.52 1.65
N TYR A 41 -1.75 10.01 0.43
CA TYR A 41 -0.60 9.56 -0.37
C TYR A 41 -0.29 10.47 -1.58
N GLY A 42 -0.99 11.58 -1.79
CA GLY A 42 -0.84 12.43 -2.98
C GLY A 42 -1.11 11.65 -4.27
N ASN A 43 -0.32 11.88 -5.33
CA ASN A 43 -0.43 11.18 -6.62
C ASN A 43 0.22 9.77 -6.63
N ARG A 44 0.60 9.25 -5.45
CA ARG A 44 1.30 7.95 -5.38
C ARG A 44 0.43 6.77 -5.76
N LEU A 45 -0.88 6.93 -5.74
CA LEU A 45 -1.85 5.88 -6.09
C LEU A 45 -2.48 6.09 -7.47
N ASP A 46 -2.03 7.07 -8.26
CA ASP A 46 -2.54 7.28 -9.61
C ASP A 46 -2.35 6.01 -10.44
N GLY A 47 -3.40 5.57 -11.11
CA GLY A 47 -3.42 4.37 -11.94
C GLY A 47 -3.68 3.06 -11.19
N ILE A 48 -3.92 3.07 -9.86
CA ILE A 48 -4.20 1.85 -9.07
C ILE A 48 -5.49 1.17 -9.54
N GLU A 49 -6.44 1.94 -10.07
CA GLU A 49 -7.70 1.44 -10.62
C GLU A 49 -7.52 0.50 -11.82
N ASN A 50 -6.39 0.60 -12.53
CA ASN A 50 -6.09 -0.21 -13.71
C ASN A 50 -5.32 -1.50 -13.39
N VAL A 51 -4.81 -1.63 -12.17
CA VAL A 51 -3.92 -2.74 -11.74
C VAL A 51 -4.38 -3.37 -10.43
N GLN A 52 -5.68 -3.32 -10.17
CA GLN A 52 -6.27 -3.94 -8.98
C GLN A 52 -5.94 -5.43 -8.93
N ILE A 53 -5.72 -5.93 -7.73
CA ILE A 53 -5.50 -7.37 -7.46
C ILE A 53 -6.76 -7.86 -6.78
N ALA A 54 -7.46 -8.79 -7.40
CA ALA A 54 -8.70 -9.34 -6.88
C ALA A 54 -8.43 -10.29 -5.69
N ASP A 55 -9.36 -10.36 -4.76
CA ASP A 55 -9.25 -11.26 -3.60
C ASP A 55 -9.15 -12.74 -4.03
N GLU A 56 -9.75 -13.11 -5.16
CA GLU A 56 -9.64 -14.43 -5.75
C GLU A 56 -8.22 -14.74 -6.22
N GLU A 57 -7.51 -13.77 -6.82
CA GLU A 57 -6.11 -13.92 -7.25
C GLU A 57 -5.20 -14.11 -6.04
N VAL A 58 -5.43 -13.33 -4.96
CA VAL A 58 -4.70 -13.47 -3.70
C VAL A 58 -4.96 -14.83 -3.08
N SER A 59 -6.22 -15.26 -3.01
CA SER A 59 -6.61 -16.54 -2.43
C SER A 59 -6.00 -17.73 -3.20
N LYS A 60 -5.95 -17.62 -4.53
CA LYS A 60 -5.31 -18.60 -5.40
C LYS A 60 -3.80 -18.66 -5.15
N LEU A 61 -3.13 -17.49 -5.11
CA LEU A 61 -1.70 -17.41 -4.80
C LEU A 61 -1.39 -18.11 -3.47
N VAL A 62 -2.10 -17.72 -2.40
CA VAL A 62 -1.84 -18.26 -1.05
C VAL A 62 -2.04 -19.78 -1.07
N LYS A 63 -3.17 -20.25 -1.58
CA LYS A 63 -3.50 -21.68 -1.62
C LYS A 63 -2.47 -22.49 -2.41
N GLU A 64 -2.14 -22.09 -3.64
CA GLU A 64 -1.20 -22.84 -4.49
C GLU A 64 0.24 -22.81 -3.95
N MET A 65 0.61 -21.75 -3.23
CA MET A 65 1.91 -21.71 -2.56
C MET A 65 1.94 -22.61 -1.32
N GLU A 66 0.87 -22.64 -0.53
CA GLU A 66 0.76 -23.52 0.66
C GLU A 66 0.60 -25.00 0.31
N GLU A 67 0.25 -25.36 -0.92
CA GLU A 67 0.29 -26.75 -1.41
C GLU A 67 1.72 -27.28 -1.59
N ILE A 68 2.74 -26.40 -1.61
CA ILE A 68 4.15 -26.79 -1.69
C ILE A 68 4.59 -27.32 -0.31
N LYS A 69 5.07 -28.56 -0.26
CA LYS A 69 5.39 -29.28 0.98
C LYS A 69 6.29 -28.50 1.95
N ASP A 70 7.25 -27.74 1.41
CA ASP A 70 8.24 -27.02 2.23
C ASP A 70 7.71 -25.68 2.76
N ILE A 71 6.56 -25.23 2.25
CA ILE A 71 5.92 -23.98 2.69
C ILE A 71 4.88 -24.30 3.76
N LYS A 72 5.00 -23.66 4.91
CA LYS A 72 4.11 -23.83 6.06
C LYS A 72 2.96 -22.83 6.07
N SER A 73 3.24 -21.60 5.68
CA SER A 73 2.23 -20.54 5.57
C SER A 73 2.65 -19.43 4.62
N VAL A 74 1.66 -18.80 4.02
CA VAL A 74 1.85 -17.60 3.20
C VAL A 74 0.85 -16.53 3.63
N LYS A 75 1.33 -15.33 3.94
CA LYS A 75 0.48 -14.18 4.27
C LYS A 75 0.71 -13.07 3.27
N TYR A 76 -0.36 -12.57 2.71
CA TYR A 76 -0.37 -11.45 1.76
C TYR A 76 -0.91 -10.19 2.41
N ASN A 77 -0.29 -9.05 2.15
CA ASN A 77 -0.75 -7.75 2.58
C ASN A 77 -0.45 -6.70 1.50
N LEU A 78 -1.43 -5.88 1.15
CA LEU A 78 -1.29 -4.77 0.21
C LEU A 78 -1.46 -3.44 0.94
N GLN A 79 -0.45 -2.58 0.88
CA GLN A 79 -0.46 -1.24 1.46
C GLN A 79 -0.08 -0.19 0.41
N GLY A 80 -1.07 0.44 -0.17
CA GLY A 80 -0.88 1.41 -1.23
C GLY A 80 -0.22 0.76 -2.45
N ARG A 81 1.04 1.06 -2.74
CA ARG A 81 1.81 0.46 -3.86
C ARG A 81 2.80 -0.61 -3.42
N LEU A 82 2.74 -1.06 -2.18
CA LEU A 82 3.62 -2.11 -1.66
C LEU A 82 2.83 -3.38 -1.41
N ILE A 83 3.21 -4.44 -2.10
CA ILE A 83 2.79 -5.82 -1.80
C ILE A 83 3.83 -6.40 -0.85
N TYR A 84 3.38 -6.82 0.33
CA TYR A 84 4.22 -7.46 1.33
C TYR A 84 3.74 -8.88 1.58
N ILE A 85 4.62 -9.85 1.35
CA ILE A 85 4.35 -11.28 1.51
C ILE A 85 5.26 -11.84 2.57
N ILE A 86 4.70 -12.56 3.52
CA ILE A 86 5.44 -13.35 4.51
C ILE A 86 5.27 -14.80 4.13
N MET A 87 6.37 -15.47 3.85
CA MET A 87 6.41 -16.91 3.56
C MET A 87 7.20 -17.63 4.66
N GLU A 88 6.56 -18.56 5.30
CA GLU A 88 7.19 -19.42 6.30
C GLU A 88 7.52 -20.77 5.66
N VAL A 89 8.80 -21.16 5.73
CA VAL A 89 9.29 -22.41 5.16
C VAL A 89 9.82 -23.36 6.23
N ALA A 90 9.89 -24.65 5.92
CA ALA A 90 10.52 -25.62 6.78
C ALA A 90 12.00 -25.28 7.00
N ASN A 91 12.53 -25.51 8.20
CA ASN A 91 13.88 -25.11 8.58
C ASN A 91 15.00 -25.74 7.74
N ASP A 92 14.75 -26.90 7.19
CA ASP A 92 15.66 -27.64 6.31
C ASP A 92 15.58 -27.20 4.82
N THR A 93 14.71 -26.26 4.50
CA THR A 93 14.58 -25.74 3.13
C THR A 93 15.85 -24.95 2.74
N ALA A 94 16.51 -25.39 1.67
CA ALA A 94 17.70 -24.71 1.17
C ALA A 94 17.37 -23.27 0.70
N LEU A 95 18.29 -22.35 0.93
CA LEU A 95 18.11 -20.91 0.63
C LEU A 95 17.71 -20.67 -0.84
N GLU A 96 18.38 -21.31 -1.78
CA GLU A 96 18.10 -21.13 -3.22
C GLU A 96 16.73 -21.69 -3.61
N VAL A 97 16.28 -22.74 -2.93
CA VAL A 97 14.94 -23.31 -3.13
C VAL A 97 13.87 -22.32 -2.66
N SER A 98 14.05 -21.75 -1.47
CA SER A 98 13.11 -20.75 -0.95
C SER A 98 13.09 -19.45 -1.76
N LYS A 99 14.23 -18.99 -2.30
CA LYS A 99 14.29 -17.90 -3.28
C LYS A 99 13.55 -18.27 -4.57
N GLY A 100 13.63 -19.53 -5.01
CA GLY A 100 12.86 -20.05 -6.14
C GLY A 100 11.34 -19.96 -5.91
N TYR A 101 10.87 -20.25 -4.70
CA TYR A 101 9.45 -20.08 -4.34
C TYR A 101 9.02 -18.60 -4.38
N ALA A 102 9.86 -17.68 -3.89
CA ALA A 102 9.57 -16.26 -4.01
C ALA A 102 9.50 -15.79 -5.47
N ASN A 103 10.38 -16.30 -6.35
CA ASN A 103 10.30 -16.03 -7.79
C ASN A 103 9.01 -16.58 -8.41
N LYS A 104 8.54 -17.76 -7.97
CA LYS A 104 7.26 -18.31 -8.39
C LYS A 104 6.09 -17.38 -8.02
N ILE A 105 6.15 -16.71 -6.86
CA ILE A 105 5.14 -15.71 -6.46
C ILE A 105 4.99 -14.60 -7.51
N LEU A 106 6.06 -14.16 -8.16
CA LEU A 106 5.98 -13.13 -9.21
C LEU A 106 5.16 -13.58 -10.43
N SER A 107 5.00 -14.87 -10.66
CA SER A 107 4.20 -15.38 -11.78
C SER A 107 2.68 -15.23 -11.59
N TYR A 108 2.22 -14.94 -10.37
CA TYR A 108 0.81 -14.66 -10.08
C TYR A 108 0.39 -13.22 -10.39
N PHE A 109 1.35 -12.34 -10.64
CA PHE A 109 1.07 -10.94 -10.97
C PHE A 109 1.24 -10.70 -12.48
N THR A 110 0.34 -9.89 -13.06
CA THR A 110 0.45 -9.46 -14.46
C THR A 110 1.70 -8.58 -14.68
N ALA A 111 2.05 -8.31 -15.92
CA ALA A 111 3.17 -7.43 -16.25
C ALA A 111 2.91 -6.01 -15.70
N GLU A 112 1.70 -5.50 -15.90
CA GLU A 112 1.27 -4.18 -15.44
C GLU A 112 1.29 -4.07 -13.91
N GLN A 113 0.83 -5.11 -13.20
CA GLN A 113 0.90 -5.16 -11.74
C GLN A 113 2.36 -5.14 -11.25
N LYS A 114 3.26 -5.90 -11.89
CA LYS A 114 4.70 -5.90 -11.54
C LYS A 114 5.42 -4.59 -11.84
N GLU A 115 4.93 -3.80 -12.80
CA GLU A 115 5.46 -2.47 -13.14
C GLU A 115 4.86 -1.36 -12.27
N TYR A 116 3.74 -1.63 -11.61
CA TYR A 116 3.08 -0.68 -10.73
C TYR A 116 3.47 -0.87 -9.26
N TYR A 117 3.50 -2.11 -8.76
CA TYR A 117 3.75 -2.41 -7.36
C TYR A 117 5.22 -2.70 -7.07
N ASP A 118 5.68 -2.21 -5.94
CA ASP A 118 6.86 -2.74 -5.26
C ASP A 118 6.47 -4.02 -4.53
N ILE A 119 7.25 -5.09 -4.65
CA ILE A 119 6.93 -6.39 -4.04
C ILE A 119 8.05 -6.75 -3.06
N GLN A 120 7.68 -7.05 -1.84
CA GLN A 120 8.59 -7.47 -0.78
C GLN A 120 8.18 -8.85 -0.27
N VAL A 121 9.13 -9.76 -0.17
CA VAL A 121 8.92 -11.12 0.38
C VAL A 121 9.85 -11.30 1.55
N LEU A 122 9.29 -11.47 2.74
CA LEU A 122 10.01 -11.95 3.92
C LEU A 122 9.89 -13.48 3.94
N ILE A 123 11.00 -14.18 3.87
CA ILE A 123 11.06 -15.63 4.07
C ILE A 123 11.61 -15.89 5.46
N LYS A 124 10.85 -16.59 6.26
CA LYS A 124 11.26 -17.02 7.59
C LYS A 124 11.16 -18.54 7.73
N SER A 125 11.93 -19.09 8.64
CA SER A 125 11.84 -20.50 9.03
C SER A 125 10.70 -20.73 10.02
N ASP A 126 10.19 -21.95 10.08
CA ASP A 126 9.36 -22.47 11.17
C ASP A 126 10.13 -22.70 12.48
N SER A 127 11.47 -22.53 12.46
CA SER A 127 12.35 -22.56 13.65
C SER A 127 12.93 -21.17 13.94
N GLU A 128 12.91 -20.77 15.20
CA GLU A 128 13.51 -19.51 15.69
C GLU A 128 15.04 -19.55 15.65
N GLU A 129 15.66 -20.72 15.64
CA GLU A 129 17.13 -20.89 15.67
C GLU A 129 17.75 -21.04 14.28
N SER A 130 17.08 -20.64 13.23
CA SER A 130 17.61 -20.76 11.88
C SER A 130 18.86 -19.90 11.67
N GLU A 131 19.91 -20.49 11.11
CA GLU A 131 21.15 -19.77 10.73
C GLU A 131 21.01 -18.99 9.42
N VAL A 132 20.07 -19.38 8.57
CA VAL A 132 19.89 -18.86 7.21
C VAL A 132 18.77 -17.83 7.16
N TYR A 133 17.70 -18.07 7.90
CA TYR A 133 16.51 -17.20 7.92
C TYR A 133 16.50 -16.27 9.13
N PRO A 134 15.79 -15.14 9.08
CA PRO A 134 14.99 -14.66 7.95
C PRO A 134 15.81 -13.98 6.83
N ILE A 135 15.28 -14.00 5.61
CA ILE A 135 15.80 -13.21 4.48
C ILE A 135 14.68 -12.36 3.87
N ILE A 136 15.05 -11.25 3.27
CA ILE A 136 14.11 -10.36 2.59
C ILE A 136 14.52 -10.23 1.14
N GLY A 137 13.57 -10.50 0.24
CA GLY A 137 13.65 -10.16 -1.16
C GLY A 137 12.83 -8.91 -1.45
N ALA A 138 13.39 -7.94 -2.11
CA ALA A 138 12.71 -6.72 -2.53
C ALA A 138 12.79 -6.56 -4.05
N LYS A 139 11.67 -6.39 -4.71
CA LYS A 139 11.55 -6.06 -6.13
C LYS A 139 10.92 -4.68 -6.25
N HIS A 140 11.69 -3.70 -6.73
CA HIS A 140 11.15 -2.41 -7.12
C HIS A 140 10.34 -2.54 -8.42
N LYS A 141 9.32 -1.71 -8.60
CA LYS A 141 8.47 -1.71 -9.81
C LYS A 141 9.24 -1.65 -11.12
N THR A 142 10.40 -1.00 -11.16
CA THR A 142 11.27 -0.92 -12.36
C THR A 142 12.22 -2.09 -12.50
N SER A 143 12.26 -3.01 -11.55
CA SER A 143 13.15 -4.18 -11.56
C SER A 143 12.39 -5.42 -12.05
N THR A 144 13.08 -6.36 -12.66
CA THR A 144 12.54 -7.64 -13.12
C THR A 144 12.73 -8.77 -12.11
N ALA A 145 13.63 -8.60 -11.15
CA ALA A 145 14.01 -9.62 -10.19
C ALA A 145 14.10 -9.07 -8.76
N PHE A 146 14.08 -9.96 -7.79
CA PHE A 146 14.34 -9.64 -6.39
C PHE A 146 15.81 -9.33 -6.14
N ILE A 147 16.05 -8.33 -5.30
CA ILE A 147 17.32 -8.09 -4.62
C ILE A 147 17.19 -8.66 -3.23
N TRP A 148 18.13 -9.49 -2.80
CA TRP A 148 18.09 -10.19 -1.54
C TRP A 148 18.99 -9.55 -0.50
N THR A 149 18.50 -9.47 0.75
CA THR A 149 19.33 -9.17 1.92
C THR A 149 19.74 -10.48 2.54
N GLU A 150 21.03 -10.71 2.69
CA GLU A 150 21.55 -11.88 3.40
C GLU A 150 21.64 -11.59 4.90
N ASN A 151 21.25 -12.57 5.70
CA ASN A 151 21.44 -12.51 7.15
C ASN A 151 22.92 -12.83 7.43
N LYS A 152 23.78 -11.81 7.40
CA LYS A 152 25.18 -12.00 7.82
C LYS A 152 25.19 -12.13 9.34
N LYS A 153 25.46 -13.34 9.87
CA LYS A 153 25.84 -13.49 11.26
C LYS A 153 26.96 -12.48 11.56
N LYS A 154 26.80 -11.66 12.60
CA LYS A 154 27.91 -10.90 13.18
C LYS A 154 28.92 -11.95 13.66
N GLU A 155 30.07 -12.05 12.99
CA GLU A 155 31.21 -12.71 13.58
C GLU A 155 31.52 -11.98 14.89
N THR A 156 31.19 -12.61 16.00
CA THR A 156 31.59 -12.17 17.33
C THR A 156 33.10 -12.40 17.42
N LYS A 157 33.85 -11.29 17.27
CA LYS A 157 35.29 -11.28 17.65
C LYS A 157 35.43 -11.31 19.14
#